data_6d3b654dcf8657d52ae021ded961f721
#
_entry.id   6d3b654dcf8657d52ae021ded961f721
#
_cell.length_a   1.000
_cell.length_b   1.000
_cell.length_c   1.000
_cell.angle_alpha   90.00
_cell.angle_beta   90.00
_cell.angle_gamma   90.00
#
_symmetry.space_group_name_H-M   'P 1'
#
loop_
_entity.id
_entity.type
_entity.pdbx_description
1 polymer ?
#
loop_
_entity_poly.entity_id
_entity_poly.type
_entity_poly.pdbx_seq_one_letter_code
_entity_poly.pdbx_strand_id
1 'polypeptide(L)'
;NWSSVMVFNNERCNILTPEFINNTESSHLRKLHWADRIGELPQEYNHLVSEYAPNPNAKIVHFTVGTPCFAKYARCEYAQEWRDEHSDMLHYNRIGEFSKPEKIKA
;
A
#
# COMPACT_ATOMS: atom_id res chain seq x y z
N ASN A 1 11.53 -9.65 -3.06
CA ASN A 1 10.16 -9.58 -2.53
C ASN A 1 9.85 -8.18 -2.02
N TRP A 2 8.71 -7.64 -2.42
CA TRP A 2 8.24 -6.32 -2.03
C TRP A 2 7.22 -6.43 -0.91
N SER A 3 7.49 -5.76 0.20
CA SER A 3 6.64 -5.77 1.39
C SER A 3 5.58 -4.66 1.42
N SER A 4 5.38 -3.98 0.30
CA SER A 4 4.39 -2.90 0.19
C SER A 4 2.94 -3.39 0.28
N VAL A 5 2.68 -4.65 -0.06
CA VAL A 5 1.40 -5.31 0.17
C VAL A 5 1.65 -6.64 0.85
N MET A 6 1.02 -6.84 2.00
CA MET A 6 1.14 -8.06 2.78
C MET A 6 -0.22 -8.51 3.30
N VAL A 7 -0.45 -9.82 3.28
CA VAL A 7 -1.62 -10.44 3.89
C VAL A 7 -1.15 -11.37 5.00
N PHE A 8 -1.73 -11.23 6.18
CA PHE A 8 -1.34 -11.98 7.38
C PHE A 8 -2.42 -13.00 7.76
N ASN A 9 -1.99 -14.23 8.03
CA ASN A 9 -2.81 -15.17 8.77
C ASN A 9 -2.68 -14.85 10.27
N ASN A 10 -3.66 -14.17 10.82
CA ASN A 10 -3.61 -13.67 12.19
C ASN A 10 -3.42 -14.76 13.23
N GLU A 11 -3.96 -15.95 13.00
CA GLU A 11 -3.78 -17.09 13.91
C GLU A 11 -2.32 -17.54 14.03
N ARG A 12 -1.51 -17.26 13.00
CA ARG A 12 -0.08 -17.60 12.96
C ARG A 12 0.84 -16.42 13.27
N CYS A 13 0.28 -15.28 13.63
CA CYS A 13 1.03 -14.05 13.92
C CYS A 13 1.06 -13.71 15.41
N ASN A 14 0.74 -14.65 16.29
CA ASN A 14 0.65 -14.43 17.74
C ASN A 14 2.00 -14.06 18.38
N ILE A 15 3.11 -14.37 17.72
CA ILE A 15 4.45 -13.96 18.18
C ILE A 15 4.62 -12.44 18.14
N LEU A 16 3.87 -11.73 17.29
CA LEU A 16 3.98 -10.28 17.13
C LEU A 16 3.29 -9.53 18.28
N THR A 17 3.81 -9.70 19.47
CA THR A 17 3.40 -8.93 20.65
C THR A 17 4.19 -7.63 20.72
N PRO A 18 3.69 -6.58 21.41
CA PRO A 18 4.47 -5.35 21.64
C PRO A 18 5.84 -5.63 22.26
N GLU A 19 5.89 -6.55 23.22
CA GLU A 19 7.16 -6.93 23.85
C GLU A 19 8.14 -7.53 22.85
N PHE A 20 7.70 -8.49 22.02
CA PHE A 20 8.54 -9.10 21.00
C PHE A 20 9.04 -8.07 19.99
N ILE A 21 8.17 -7.19 19.51
CA ILE A 21 8.51 -6.16 18.52
C ILE A 21 9.52 -5.17 19.09
N ASN A 22 9.34 -4.74 20.33
CA ASN A 22 10.21 -3.76 20.97
C ASN A 22 11.60 -4.32 21.30
N ASN A 23 11.74 -5.62 21.44
CA ASN A 23 13.00 -6.29 21.79
C ASN A 23 13.66 -7.03 20.63
N THR A 24 13.09 -6.94 19.42
CA THR A 24 13.62 -7.63 18.24
C THR A 24 14.25 -6.63 17.29
N GLU A 25 15.40 -7.01 16.70
CA GLU A 25 16.05 -6.17 15.70
C GLU A 25 15.10 -5.86 14.52
N SER A 26 15.12 -4.61 14.06
CA SER A 26 14.29 -4.17 12.94
C SER A 26 14.55 -4.97 11.66
N SER A 27 15.78 -5.41 11.43
CA SER A 27 16.13 -6.25 10.27
C SER A 27 15.44 -7.61 10.34
N HIS A 28 15.33 -8.22 11.50
CA HIS A 28 14.65 -9.48 11.73
C HIS A 28 13.14 -9.35 11.48
N LEU A 29 12.54 -8.27 11.96
CA LEU A 29 11.13 -7.97 11.74
C LEU A 29 10.85 -7.70 10.25
N ARG A 30 11.64 -6.85 9.63
CA ARG A 30 11.46 -6.43 8.24
C ARG A 30 11.67 -7.57 7.23
N LYS A 31 12.61 -8.46 7.50
CA LYS A 31 12.89 -9.64 6.66
C LYS A 31 11.95 -10.80 6.91
N LEU A 32 10.99 -10.64 7.82
CA LEU A 32 9.99 -11.64 8.18
C LEU A 32 10.59 -12.95 8.73
N HIS A 33 11.75 -12.86 9.39
CA HIS A 33 12.40 -14.05 9.98
C HIS A 33 11.58 -14.67 11.11
N TRP A 34 10.64 -13.92 11.66
CA TRP A 34 9.70 -14.39 12.69
C TRP A 34 8.58 -15.28 12.12
N ALA A 35 8.36 -15.24 10.80
CA ALA A 35 7.30 -15.99 10.14
C ALA A 35 7.76 -17.43 9.86
N ASP A 36 6.91 -18.40 10.15
CA ASP A 36 7.17 -19.82 9.87
C ASP A 36 6.91 -20.20 8.41
N ARG A 37 5.98 -19.50 7.75
CA ARG A 37 5.64 -19.71 6.34
C ARG A 37 5.40 -18.38 5.64
N ILE A 38 6.01 -18.24 4.47
CA ILE A 38 5.84 -17.08 3.60
C ILE A 38 5.36 -17.60 2.24
N GLY A 39 4.21 -17.09 1.80
CA GLY A 39 3.69 -17.32 0.46
C GLY A 39 3.91 -16.12 -0.43
N GLU A 40 3.45 -16.22 -1.66
CA GLU A 40 3.50 -15.15 -2.63
C GLU A 40 2.09 -14.72 -3.02
N LEU A 41 1.88 -13.42 -3.17
CA LEU A 41 0.68 -12.87 -3.79
C LEU A 41 0.90 -12.80 -5.31
N PRO A 42 -0.16 -12.98 -6.12
CA PRO A 42 -0.08 -12.67 -7.54
C PRO A 42 0.42 -11.23 -7.74
N GLN A 43 1.28 -11.05 -8.74
CA GLN A 43 1.95 -9.78 -9.01
C GLN A 43 0.97 -8.61 -9.21
N GLU A 44 -0.22 -8.90 -9.73
CA GLU A 44 -1.28 -7.91 -9.95
C GLU A 44 -1.79 -7.23 -8.68
N TYR A 45 -1.59 -7.85 -7.50
CA TYR A 45 -1.94 -7.27 -6.20
C TYR A 45 -0.86 -6.37 -5.61
N ASN A 46 0.26 -6.21 -6.29
CA ASN A 46 1.28 -5.22 -5.97
C ASN A 46 2.03 -4.84 -7.24
N HIS A 47 1.31 -4.19 -8.14
CA HIS A 47 1.87 -3.75 -9.40
C HIS A 47 2.75 -2.52 -9.20
N LEU A 48 4.04 -2.68 -9.45
CA LEU A 48 5.03 -1.62 -9.24
C LEU A 48 5.17 -0.81 -10.53
N VAL A 49 4.56 0.34 -10.56
CA VAL A 49 4.63 1.26 -11.70
C VAL A 49 6.08 1.67 -11.93
N SER A 50 6.51 1.63 -13.17
CA SER A 50 7.87 1.92 -13.64
C SER A 50 8.92 0.87 -13.27
N GLU A 51 8.60 -0.12 -12.48
CA GLU A 51 9.47 -1.27 -12.16
C GLU A 51 9.07 -2.50 -12.96
N TYR A 52 7.76 -2.76 -13.08
CA TYR A 52 7.22 -3.86 -13.84
C TYR A 52 6.77 -3.42 -15.22
N ALA A 53 6.68 -4.38 -16.14
CA ALA A 53 6.03 -4.14 -17.44
C ALA A 53 4.59 -3.68 -17.24
N PRO A 54 4.04 -2.81 -18.10
CA PRO A 54 2.66 -2.34 -17.97
C PRO A 54 1.66 -3.47 -17.82
N ASN A 55 0.71 -3.29 -16.89
CA ASN A 55 -0.36 -4.24 -16.64
C ASN A 55 -1.70 -3.50 -16.49
N PRO A 56 -2.58 -3.54 -17.49
CA PRO A 56 -3.88 -2.86 -17.43
C PRO A 56 -4.87 -3.53 -16.46
N ASN A 57 -4.55 -4.70 -15.94
CA ASN A 57 -5.42 -5.49 -15.06
C ASN A 57 -4.89 -5.52 -13.61
N ALA A 58 -4.03 -4.60 -13.23
CA ALA A 58 -3.54 -4.52 -11.85
C ALA A 58 -4.69 -4.31 -10.86
N LYS A 59 -4.60 -4.95 -9.70
CA LYS A 59 -5.60 -4.86 -8.63
C LYS A 59 -5.19 -3.82 -7.58
N ILE A 60 -3.89 -3.76 -7.28
CA ILE A 60 -3.31 -2.75 -6.40
C ILE A 60 -2.10 -2.15 -7.11
N VAL A 61 -2.09 -0.84 -7.23
CA VAL A 61 -1.05 -0.09 -7.94
C VAL A 61 -0.18 0.64 -6.94
N HIS A 62 1.11 0.43 -7.06
CA HIS A 62 2.12 1.08 -6.22
C HIS A 62 3.03 1.97 -7.09
N PHE A 63 3.01 3.26 -6.81
CA PHE A 63 3.88 4.22 -7.50
C PHE A 63 5.26 4.25 -6.84
N THR A 64 6.10 3.29 -7.20
CA THR A 64 7.37 3.00 -6.53
C THR A 64 8.39 4.11 -6.64
N VAL A 65 8.47 4.74 -7.81
CA VAL A 65 9.50 5.76 -8.10
C VAL A 65 9.02 7.19 -7.91
N GLY A 66 7.71 7.39 -7.91
CA GLY A 66 7.09 8.69 -7.71
C GLY A 66 5.67 8.74 -8.26
N THR A 67 4.86 9.57 -7.66
CA THR A 67 3.47 9.75 -8.04
C THR A 67 3.32 10.72 -9.22
N PRO A 68 2.19 10.69 -9.94
CA PRO A 68 1.92 11.60 -11.06
C PRO A 68 1.90 13.10 -10.73
N CYS A 69 1.96 13.47 -9.45
CA CYS A 69 2.09 14.88 -9.06
C CYS A 69 3.45 15.48 -9.44
N PHE A 70 4.48 14.64 -9.62
CA PHE A 70 5.77 15.09 -10.10
C PHE A 70 5.80 15.13 -11.62
N ALA A 71 6.32 16.21 -12.20
CA ALA A 71 6.37 16.40 -13.66
C ALA A 71 7.00 15.21 -14.39
N LYS A 72 8.05 14.63 -13.81
CA LYS A 72 8.76 13.47 -14.37
C LYS A 72 7.86 12.26 -14.55
N TYR A 73 6.87 12.08 -13.68
CA TYR A 73 5.98 10.91 -13.66
C TYR A 73 4.55 11.24 -14.09
N ALA A 74 4.32 12.43 -14.61
CA ALA A 74 3.00 12.93 -14.97
C ALA A 74 2.24 12.06 -15.97
N ARG A 75 2.95 11.25 -16.75
CA ARG A 75 2.39 10.36 -17.78
C ARG A 75 2.70 8.90 -17.55
N CYS A 76 3.06 8.52 -16.33
CA CYS A 76 3.30 7.11 -16.01
C CYS A 76 2.00 6.30 -16.11
N GLU A 77 2.15 4.99 -16.10
CA GLU A 77 1.02 4.07 -16.05
C GLU A 77 0.12 4.37 -14.84
N TYR A 78 -1.19 4.28 -15.01
CA TYR A 78 -2.20 4.63 -14.00
C TYR A 78 -2.20 6.09 -13.54
N ALA A 79 -1.56 6.99 -14.29
CA ALA A 79 -1.52 8.40 -13.93
C ALA A 79 -2.90 9.07 -13.96
N GLN A 80 -3.78 8.66 -14.88
CA GLN A 80 -5.12 9.22 -14.97
C GLN A 80 -5.97 8.78 -13.77
N GLU A 81 -5.93 7.52 -13.41
CA GLU A 81 -6.63 6.98 -12.25
C GLU A 81 -6.17 7.69 -10.96
N TRP A 82 -4.87 7.92 -10.82
CA TRP A 82 -4.33 8.70 -9.69
C TRP A 82 -4.89 10.12 -9.65
N ARG A 83 -4.99 10.78 -10.82
CA ARG A 83 -5.53 12.15 -10.90
C ARG A 83 -7.01 12.20 -10.57
N ASP A 84 -7.77 11.20 -11.00
CA ASP A 84 -9.19 11.10 -10.71
C ASP A 84 -9.42 10.98 -9.20
N GLU A 85 -8.70 10.11 -8.52
CA GLU A 85 -8.74 9.97 -7.06
C GLU A 85 -8.30 11.25 -6.34
N HIS A 86 -7.25 11.89 -6.81
CA HIS A 86 -6.80 13.17 -6.26
C HIS A 86 -7.85 14.27 -6.42
N SER A 87 -8.48 14.34 -7.59
CA SER A 87 -9.58 15.28 -7.86
C SER A 87 -10.78 15.03 -6.95
N ASP A 88 -11.17 13.79 -6.77
CA ASP A 88 -12.26 13.40 -5.89
C ASP A 88 -11.95 13.77 -4.44
N MET A 89 -10.74 13.52 -3.98
CA MET A 89 -10.29 13.92 -2.65
C MET A 89 -10.39 15.44 -2.45
N LEU A 90 -9.96 16.24 -3.42
CA LEU A 90 -10.03 17.69 -3.34
C LEU A 90 -11.49 18.20 -3.36
N HIS A 91 -12.33 17.58 -4.17
CA HIS A 91 -13.76 17.89 -4.22
C HIS A 91 -14.43 17.57 -2.89
N TYR A 92 -14.15 16.42 -2.32
CA TYR A 92 -14.66 15.99 -1.02
C TYR A 92 -14.27 16.97 0.09
N ASN A 93 -13.03 17.38 0.13
CA ASN A 93 -12.53 18.35 1.10
C ASN A 93 -13.14 19.76 0.91
N ARG A 94 -13.49 20.12 -0.32
CA ARG A 94 -14.06 21.43 -0.64
C ARG A 94 -15.52 21.57 -0.19
N ILE A 95 -16.27 20.49 -0.20
CA ILE A 95 -17.66 20.44 0.23
C ILE A 95 -17.77 20.29 1.75
N GLY A 96 -16.93 20.84 2.53
CA GLY A 96 -16.87 20.92 4.00
C GLY A 96 -17.71 19.96 4.84
N GLU A 97 -18.94 19.69 4.45
CA GLU A 97 -19.87 18.77 5.10
C GLU A 97 -19.40 17.31 4.99
N PHE A 98 -18.67 16.99 3.92
CA PHE A 98 -18.11 15.68 3.70
C PHE A 98 -16.70 15.54 4.28
N SER A 99 -16.06 16.65 4.64
CA SER A 99 -14.71 16.64 5.24
C SER A 99 -14.70 16.20 6.70
N LYS A 100 -15.88 16.01 7.29
CA LYS A 100 -16.02 15.41 8.61
C LYS A 100 -16.59 14.01 8.42
N PRO A 101 -15.76 13.00 8.33
CA PRO A 101 -16.28 11.64 8.41
C PRO A 101 -17.10 11.56 9.70
N GLU A 102 -18.32 11.05 9.60
CA GLU A 102 -19.06 10.68 10.80
C GLU A 102 -18.11 9.85 11.65
N LYS A 103 -17.90 10.27 12.89
CA LYS A 103 -17.11 9.50 13.82
C LYS A 103 -17.72 8.11 13.84
N ILE A 104 -16.99 7.13 13.31
CA ILE A 104 -17.35 5.74 13.48
C ILE A 104 -17.43 5.56 14.97
N LYS A 105 -18.65 5.45 15.48
CA LYS A 105 -18.88 5.08 16.88
C LYS A 105 -18.35 3.67 17.02
N ALA A 106 -17.22 3.57 17.66
CA ALA A 106 -16.70 2.26 18.05
C ALA A 106 -17.72 1.59 18.99
#